data_5f296f790b7149b00703538149709d08
#
_entry.id   5f296f790b7149b00703538149709d08
#
_cell.length_a   1.000
_cell.length_b   1.000
_cell.length_c   1.000
_cell.angle_alpha   90.00
_cell.angle_beta   90.00
_cell.angle_gamma   90.00
#
_symmetry.space_group_name_H-M   'P 1'
#
loop_
_entity.id
_entity.type
_entity.pdbx_description
1 polymer ?
#
loop_
_entity_poly.entity_id
_entity_poly.type
_entity_poly.pdbx_seq_one_letter_code
_entity_poly.pdbx_strand_id
1 'polypeptide(L)'
;MTDTARQSFPGNMPNAYQPGKGNLPPEDEALVARRQKALGPAYRLFYETPVHLVRGEGVWLYDKDGKAYLDTYNNVASVGHCHPHVVAATARQAAVFASHTRYLHDTVLDYAEALLAHFPSDLSHLMMTCTGSEANDLAYRIACAHTGGTGFIVTDNAYHGVTHTIAGMSPSLGTGVALGEHVRL
;
A
#
# COMPACT_ATOMS: atom_id res chain seq x y z
N MET A 1 34.94 5.10 14.17
CA MET A 1 33.70 5.18 13.36
C MET A 1 32.65 5.79 14.27
N THR A 2 32.36 7.06 14.09
CA THR A 2 31.46 7.84 14.94
C THR A 2 30.04 7.37 14.71
N ASP A 3 29.40 6.96 15.79
CA ASP A 3 27.97 6.64 15.88
C ASP A 3 27.17 7.94 15.61
N THR A 4 26.88 8.19 14.33
CA THR A 4 25.96 9.23 13.96
C THR A 4 24.57 8.75 14.36
N ALA A 5 24.08 9.25 15.49
CA ALA A 5 22.72 9.10 15.93
C ALA A 5 21.79 9.26 14.70
N ARG A 6 21.14 8.17 14.29
CA ARG A 6 20.14 8.18 13.23
C ARG A 6 19.03 9.13 13.66
N GLN A 7 19.07 10.34 13.15
CA GLN A 7 17.98 11.28 13.31
C GLN A 7 16.73 10.58 12.80
N SER A 8 15.76 10.37 13.69
CA SER A 8 14.44 9.92 13.31
C SER A 8 13.81 11.04 12.50
N PHE A 9 13.73 10.87 11.18
CA PHE A 9 13.02 11.82 10.33
C PHE A 9 11.55 11.82 10.75
N PRO A 10 10.98 12.95 11.16
CA PRO A 10 9.55 13.07 11.38
C PRO A 10 8.87 12.96 10.02
N GLY A 11 8.43 11.76 9.66
CA GLY A 11 7.56 11.62 8.51
C GLY A 11 6.19 12.21 8.81
N ASN A 12 5.43 12.53 7.77
CA ASN A 12 4.09 13.12 7.84
C ASN A 12 3.00 12.15 8.38
N MET A 13 3.27 11.46 9.48
CA MET A 13 2.29 10.61 10.15
C MET A 13 2.10 11.12 11.58
N PRO A 14 1.21 12.11 11.79
CA PRO A 14 1.05 12.79 13.09
C PRO A 14 0.54 11.85 14.20
N ASN A 15 -0.13 10.77 13.83
CA ASN A 15 -0.67 9.74 14.74
C ASN A 15 0.22 8.50 14.85
N ALA A 16 1.49 8.56 14.44
CA ALA A 16 2.40 7.42 14.56
C ALA A 16 2.69 7.10 16.03
N TYR A 17 2.74 5.81 16.36
CA TYR A 17 3.22 5.32 17.64
C TYR A 17 4.63 5.82 17.91
N GLN A 18 4.84 6.28 19.14
CA GLN A 18 6.16 6.71 19.63
C GLN A 18 6.57 5.78 20.77
N PRO A 19 7.69 5.04 20.64
CA PRO A 19 8.18 4.20 21.71
C PRO A 19 8.37 4.98 23.03
N GLY A 20 7.88 4.42 24.13
CA GLY A 20 7.97 5.04 25.46
C GLY A 20 6.92 6.13 25.74
N LYS A 21 6.04 6.46 24.79
CA LYS A 21 4.84 7.24 25.05
C LYS A 21 3.63 6.30 25.15
N GLY A 22 2.95 6.35 26.28
CA GLY A 22 1.79 5.50 26.56
C GLY A 22 2.12 4.24 27.35
N ASN A 23 1.10 3.66 27.99
CA ASN A 23 1.18 2.38 28.70
C ASN A 23 0.56 1.30 27.83
N LEU A 24 1.39 0.45 27.24
CA LEU A 24 0.92 -0.76 26.59
C LEU A 24 0.86 -1.93 27.58
N PRO A 25 -0.09 -2.85 27.42
CA PRO A 25 -0.03 -4.12 28.12
C PRO A 25 1.30 -4.83 27.81
N PRO A 26 1.90 -5.58 28.74
CA PRO A 26 3.20 -6.23 28.56
C PRO A 26 3.25 -7.15 27.32
N GLU A 27 2.16 -7.80 26.97
CA GLU A 27 2.05 -8.64 25.77
C GLU A 27 2.12 -7.82 24.47
N ASP A 28 1.51 -6.64 24.44
CA ASP A 28 1.56 -5.75 23.29
C ASP A 28 2.94 -5.07 23.17
N GLU A 29 3.58 -4.73 24.29
CA GLU A 29 4.98 -4.26 24.32
C GLU A 29 5.93 -5.33 23.73
N ALA A 30 5.77 -6.59 24.12
CA ALA A 30 6.53 -7.70 23.59
C ALA A 30 6.32 -7.88 22.08
N LEU A 31 5.08 -7.71 21.60
CA LEU A 31 4.76 -7.78 20.18
C LEU A 31 5.38 -6.61 19.39
N VAL A 32 5.34 -5.39 19.95
CA VAL A 32 6.00 -4.22 19.35
C VAL A 32 7.52 -4.43 19.29
N ALA A 33 8.14 -4.93 20.35
CA ALA A 33 9.57 -5.22 20.38
C ALA A 33 9.95 -6.29 19.33
N ARG A 34 9.17 -7.37 19.23
CA ARG A 34 9.32 -8.41 18.21
C ARG A 34 9.19 -7.86 16.79
N ARG A 35 8.20 -7.01 16.56
CA ARG A 35 7.99 -6.33 15.28
C ARG A 35 9.17 -5.43 14.91
N GLN A 36 9.65 -4.63 15.87
CA GLN A 36 10.81 -3.75 15.68
C GLN A 36 12.06 -4.53 15.29
N LYS A 37 12.29 -5.67 15.96
CA LYS A 37 13.42 -6.56 15.65
C LYS A 37 13.32 -7.16 14.25
N ALA A 38 12.12 -7.58 13.82
CA ALA A 38 11.93 -8.30 12.56
C ALA A 38 11.78 -7.35 11.36
N LEU A 39 11.06 -6.24 11.49
CA LEU A 39 10.70 -5.34 10.39
C LEU A 39 11.48 -4.02 10.41
N GLY A 40 12.18 -3.71 11.50
CA GLY A 40 12.91 -2.45 11.67
C GLY A 40 12.00 -1.22 11.81
N PRO A 41 12.57 -0.01 11.80
CA PRO A 41 11.85 1.23 12.08
C PRO A 41 11.03 1.77 10.89
N ALA A 42 11.19 1.23 9.69
CA ALA A 42 10.53 1.74 8.49
C ALA A 42 9.01 1.53 8.50
N TYR A 43 8.54 0.44 9.09
CA TYR A 43 7.12 0.11 9.20
C TYR A 43 6.53 0.71 10.47
N ARG A 44 6.09 1.95 10.39
CA ARG A 44 5.50 2.67 11.52
C ARG A 44 4.15 2.09 11.90
N LEU A 45 3.88 2.05 13.22
CA LEU A 45 2.55 1.75 13.74
C LEU A 45 1.73 3.02 13.83
N PHE A 46 0.42 2.89 13.64
CA PHE A 46 -0.56 3.94 13.90
C PHE A 46 -0.91 3.99 15.38
N TYR A 47 -1.32 5.18 15.80
CA TYR A 47 -1.89 5.53 17.10
C TYR A 47 -0.90 5.47 18.27
N GLU A 48 -1.13 6.34 19.26
CA GLU A 48 -0.36 6.35 20.51
C GLU A 48 -0.42 4.99 21.21
N THR A 49 -1.58 4.33 21.14
CA THR A 49 -1.77 2.94 21.55
C THR A 49 -2.06 2.11 20.31
N PRO A 50 -1.06 1.38 19.76
CA PRO A 50 -1.26 0.51 18.62
C PRO A 50 -2.35 -0.54 18.87
N VAL A 51 -3.17 -0.78 17.87
CA VAL A 51 -4.26 -1.75 17.95
C VAL A 51 -3.80 -3.11 17.48
N HIS A 52 -4.00 -4.15 18.32
CA HIS A 52 -3.71 -5.53 17.94
C HIS A 52 -4.95 -6.16 17.29
N LEU A 53 -5.07 -6.00 15.98
CA LEU A 53 -6.18 -6.53 15.20
C LEU A 53 -6.01 -8.03 14.94
N VAL A 54 -7.10 -8.78 15.10
CA VAL A 54 -7.12 -10.25 14.92
C VAL A 54 -8.20 -10.73 13.95
N ARG A 55 -9.21 -9.92 13.63
CA ARG A 55 -10.32 -10.28 12.76
C ARG A 55 -10.87 -9.07 12.00
N GLY A 56 -11.37 -9.30 10.79
CA GLY A 56 -12.14 -8.34 10.03
C GLY A 56 -13.40 -8.98 9.44
N GLU A 57 -14.51 -8.21 9.34
CA GLU A 57 -15.78 -8.65 8.77
C GLU A 57 -16.55 -7.45 8.23
N GLY A 58 -16.82 -7.42 6.93
CA GLY A 58 -17.45 -6.29 6.27
C GLY A 58 -16.67 -5.00 6.50
N VAL A 59 -17.25 -4.03 7.14
CA VAL A 59 -16.62 -2.73 7.46
C VAL A 59 -16.01 -2.68 8.86
N TRP A 60 -15.99 -3.80 9.58
CA TRP A 60 -15.54 -3.86 10.96
C TRP A 60 -14.22 -4.60 11.12
N LEU A 61 -13.36 -4.07 11.98
CA LEU A 61 -12.16 -4.71 12.49
C LEU A 61 -12.32 -4.99 13.97
N TYR A 62 -11.71 -6.04 14.46
CA TYR A 62 -11.79 -6.46 15.85
C TYR A 62 -10.41 -6.70 16.42
N ASP A 63 -10.16 -6.20 17.62
CA ASP A 63 -8.93 -6.49 18.33
C ASP A 63 -8.99 -7.83 19.09
N LYS A 64 -7.89 -8.17 19.77
CA LYS A 64 -7.75 -9.40 20.55
C LYS A 64 -8.76 -9.52 21.70
N ASP A 65 -9.29 -8.40 22.19
CA ASP A 65 -10.25 -8.33 23.28
C ASP A 65 -11.70 -8.31 22.77
N GLY A 66 -11.89 -8.37 21.45
CA GLY A 66 -13.20 -8.40 20.80
C GLY A 66 -13.82 -7.02 20.59
N LYS A 67 -13.11 -5.94 20.89
CA LYS A 67 -13.61 -4.59 20.63
C LYS A 67 -13.68 -4.33 19.12
N ALA A 68 -14.82 -3.80 18.69
CA ALA A 68 -15.07 -3.46 17.29
C ALA A 68 -14.60 -2.05 16.94
N TYR A 69 -14.00 -1.91 15.78
CA TYR A 69 -13.60 -0.63 15.17
C TYR A 69 -14.21 -0.52 13.78
N LEU A 70 -14.86 0.59 13.49
CA LEU A 70 -15.30 0.90 12.14
C LEU A 70 -14.07 1.25 11.30
N ASP A 71 -13.81 0.47 10.26
CA ASP A 71 -12.68 0.72 9.36
C ASP A 71 -13.02 1.82 8.35
N THR A 72 -12.52 2.99 8.59
CA THR A 72 -12.64 4.16 7.70
C THR A 72 -11.33 4.49 6.98
N TYR A 73 -10.33 3.62 7.08
CA TYR A 73 -9.00 3.83 6.54
C TYR A 73 -8.60 2.83 5.44
N ASN A 74 -8.87 1.54 5.65
CA ASN A 74 -8.36 0.50 4.74
C ASN A 74 -9.09 0.51 3.39
N ASN A 75 -8.40 0.99 2.37
CA ASN A 75 -8.88 1.02 0.99
C ASN A 75 -8.57 -0.27 0.20
N VAL A 76 -7.80 -1.19 0.76
CA VAL A 76 -7.46 -2.47 0.12
C VAL A 76 -8.64 -3.43 0.12
N ALA A 77 -9.43 -3.44 1.19
CA ALA A 77 -10.65 -4.24 1.32
C ALA A 77 -11.87 -3.49 0.72
N SER A 78 -11.84 -3.15 -0.57
CA SER A 78 -12.82 -2.27 -1.24
C SER A 78 -14.27 -2.74 -1.14
N VAL A 79 -14.51 -4.05 -0.97
CA VAL A 79 -15.84 -4.65 -0.78
C VAL A 79 -16.05 -5.14 0.67
N GLY A 80 -15.20 -4.71 1.59
CA GLY A 80 -15.18 -5.12 2.99
C GLY A 80 -14.30 -6.33 3.27
N HIS A 81 -13.93 -6.47 4.55
CA HIS A 81 -13.09 -7.55 5.03
C HIS A 81 -13.77 -8.90 4.90
N CYS A 82 -13.03 -9.91 4.48
CA CYS A 82 -13.46 -11.30 4.38
C CYS A 82 -14.76 -11.49 3.56
N HIS A 83 -14.94 -10.71 2.49
CA HIS A 83 -16.14 -10.83 1.64
C HIS A 83 -16.31 -12.26 1.14
N PRO A 84 -17.44 -12.96 1.41
CA PRO A 84 -17.57 -14.40 1.19
C PRO A 84 -17.31 -14.83 -0.24
N HIS A 85 -17.81 -14.06 -1.21
CA HIS A 85 -17.60 -14.36 -2.64
C HIS A 85 -16.13 -14.28 -3.03
N VAL A 86 -15.41 -13.23 -2.58
CA VAL A 86 -13.99 -13.04 -2.87
C VAL A 86 -13.16 -14.16 -2.25
N VAL A 87 -13.40 -14.48 -0.98
CA VAL A 87 -12.72 -15.59 -0.28
C VAL A 87 -12.94 -16.91 -1.02
N ALA A 88 -14.18 -17.21 -1.36
CA ALA A 88 -14.50 -18.47 -2.07
C ALA A 88 -13.91 -18.53 -3.49
N ALA A 89 -13.93 -17.42 -4.23
CA ALA A 89 -13.34 -17.37 -5.58
C ALA A 89 -11.82 -17.56 -5.54
N THR A 90 -11.15 -16.89 -4.59
CA THR A 90 -9.69 -17.01 -4.39
C THR A 90 -9.31 -18.44 -4.01
N ALA A 91 -10.04 -19.05 -3.07
CA ALA A 91 -9.79 -20.43 -2.63
C ALA A 91 -9.98 -21.44 -3.78
N ARG A 92 -11.03 -21.29 -4.58
CA ARG A 92 -11.26 -22.14 -5.76
C ARG A 92 -10.12 -22.04 -6.75
N GLN A 93 -9.71 -20.83 -7.13
CA GLN A 93 -8.63 -20.66 -8.11
C GLN A 93 -7.27 -21.14 -7.58
N ALA A 94 -6.97 -20.87 -6.31
CA ALA A 94 -5.73 -21.35 -5.68
C ALA A 94 -5.62 -22.88 -5.66
N ALA A 95 -6.74 -23.61 -5.59
CA ALA A 95 -6.79 -25.06 -5.66
C ALA A 95 -6.60 -25.62 -7.09
N VAL A 96 -6.71 -24.79 -8.13
CA VAL A 96 -6.55 -25.22 -9.52
C VAL A 96 -5.11 -24.98 -9.98
N PHE A 97 -4.69 -23.74 -10.06
CA PHE A 97 -3.30 -23.35 -10.32
C PHE A 97 -3.11 -21.84 -10.13
N ALA A 98 -1.85 -21.44 -9.94
CA ALA A 98 -1.39 -20.08 -10.02
C ALA A 98 -0.24 -19.99 -11.05
N SER A 99 -0.37 -19.09 -12.01
CA SER A 99 0.61 -18.90 -13.08
C SER A 99 0.64 -17.43 -13.53
N HIS A 100 1.46 -17.14 -14.55
CA HIS A 100 1.63 -15.81 -15.10
C HIS A 100 0.93 -15.66 -16.46
N THR A 101 0.80 -14.43 -16.94
CA THR A 101 0.04 -14.05 -18.15
C THR A 101 0.66 -14.52 -19.48
N ARG A 102 1.77 -15.26 -19.47
CA ARG A 102 2.36 -15.85 -20.69
C ARG A 102 1.68 -17.13 -21.14
N TYR A 103 0.75 -17.67 -20.31
CA TYR A 103 -0.12 -18.76 -20.70
C TYR A 103 -1.54 -18.26 -20.92
N LEU A 104 -2.25 -18.92 -21.83
CA LEU A 104 -3.66 -18.60 -22.06
C LEU A 104 -4.49 -19.02 -20.84
N HIS A 105 -5.37 -18.13 -20.40
CA HIS A 105 -6.26 -18.36 -19.27
C HIS A 105 -7.51 -17.49 -19.36
N ASP A 106 -8.67 -18.10 -19.45
CA ASP A 106 -9.95 -17.43 -19.67
C ASP A 106 -10.26 -16.40 -18.56
N THR A 107 -10.07 -16.77 -17.29
CA THR A 107 -10.40 -15.89 -16.14
C THR A 107 -9.66 -14.54 -16.21
N VAL A 108 -8.45 -14.50 -16.72
CA VAL A 108 -7.69 -13.25 -16.89
C VAL A 108 -8.32 -12.38 -17.97
N LEU A 109 -8.76 -13.01 -19.07
CA LEU A 109 -9.41 -12.31 -20.18
C LEU A 109 -10.80 -11.82 -19.78
N ASP A 110 -11.60 -12.67 -19.14
CA ASP A 110 -12.93 -12.32 -18.62
C ASP A 110 -12.86 -11.11 -17.71
N TYR A 111 -11.88 -11.08 -16.79
CA TYR A 111 -11.67 -9.94 -15.91
C TYR A 111 -11.25 -8.69 -16.67
N ALA A 112 -10.31 -8.81 -17.61
CA ALA A 112 -9.82 -7.68 -18.39
C ALA A 112 -10.93 -7.06 -19.23
N GLU A 113 -11.74 -7.87 -19.91
CA GLU A 113 -12.89 -7.44 -20.69
C GLU A 113 -13.97 -6.77 -19.85
N ALA A 114 -14.32 -7.40 -18.70
CA ALA A 114 -15.29 -6.83 -17.76
C ALA A 114 -14.83 -5.48 -17.20
N LEU A 115 -13.54 -5.33 -16.89
CA LEU A 115 -12.99 -4.07 -16.40
C LEU A 115 -12.96 -3.00 -17.50
N LEU A 116 -12.48 -3.33 -18.70
CA LEU A 116 -12.38 -2.40 -19.83
C LEU A 116 -13.75 -1.88 -20.29
N ALA A 117 -14.81 -2.66 -20.11
CA ALA A 117 -16.18 -2.22 -20.42
C ALA A 117 -16.65 -0.98 -19.61
N HIS A 118 -15.96 -0.65 -18.52
CA HIS A 118 -16.21 0.55 -17.71
C HIS A 118 -15.40 1.78 -18.14
N PHE A 119 -14.52 1.65 -19.13
CA PHE A 119 -13.67 2.73 -19.63
C PHE A 119 -14.13 3.21 -21.02
N PRO A 120 -13.75 4.43 -21.43
CA PRO A 120 -13.94 4.88 -22.80
C PRO A 120 -13.27 3.95 -23.80
N SER A 121 -13.81 3.81 -24.99
CA SER A 121 -13.38 2.84 -26.02
C SER A 121 -11.95 3.05 -26.54
N ASP A 122 -11.39 4.23 -26.38
CA ASP A 122 -9.99 4.56 -26.71
C ASP A 122 -8.99 4.01 -25.66
N LEU A 123 -9.46 3.67 -24.45
CA LEU A 123 -8.71 2.96 -23.42
C LEU A 123 -9.00 1.45 -23.52
N SER A 124 -8.46 0.80 -24.53
CA SER A 124 -8.82 -0.56 -24.94
C SER A 124 -7.85 -1.66 -24.47
N HIS A 125 -6.84 -1.31 -23.70
CA HIS A 125 -5.82 -2.27 -23.22
C HIS A 125 -5.58 -2.13 -21.73
N LEU A 126 -5.31 -3.25 -21.06
CA LEU A 126 -5.03 -3.34 -19.65
C LEU A 126 -3.67 -3.97 -19.42
N MET A 127 -2.88 -3.36 -18.53
CA MET A 127 -1.66 -3.95 -18.00
C MET A 127 -1.80 -4.11 -16.48
N MET A 128 -1.59 -5.32 -15.99
CA MET A 128 -1.63 -5.64 -14.57
C MET A 128 -0.23 -5.67 -13.98
N THR A 129 -0.09 -5.16 -12.77
CA THR A 129 1.14 -5.15 -11.99
C THR A 129 0.87 -5.68 -10.58
N CYS A 130 1.92 -5.97 -9.81
CA CYS A 130 1.77 -6.52 -8.47
C CYS A 130 1.44 -5.44 -7.42
N THR A 131 1.73 -4.18 -7.70
CA THR A 131 1.53 -3.06 -6.76
C THR A 131 1.14 -1.77 -7.48
N GLY A 132 0.52 -0.84 -6.75
CA GLY A 132 0.28 0.52 -7.24
C GLY A 132 1.59 1.28 -7.56
N SER A 133 2.67 1.00 -6.84
CA SER A 133 4.00 1.57 -7.14
C SER A 133 4.50 1.17 -8.52
N GLU A 134 4.37 -0.10 -8.88
CA GLU A 134 4.75 -0.62 -10.20
C GLU A 134 3.82 -0.10 -11.30
N ALA A 135 2.51 0.00 -11.02
CA ALA A 135 1.54 0.56 -11.97
C ALA A 135 1.89 2.02 -12.31
N ASN A 136 2.20 2.83 -11.30
CA ASN A 136 2.61 4.22 -11.51
C ASN A 136 3.97 4.34 -12.21
N ASP A 137 4.93 3.48 -11.89
CA ASP A 137 6.24 3.43 -12.57
C ASP A 137 6.08 3.09 -14.06
N LEU A 138 5.23 2.11 -14.36
CA LEU A 138 4.89 1.76 -15.73
C LEU A 138 4.18 2.90 -16.47
N ALA A 139 3.20 3.54 -15.83
CA ALA A 139 2.49 4.69 -16.40
C ALA A 139 3.44 5.86 -16.70
N TYR A 140 4.37 6.17 -15.78
CA TYR A 140 5.42 7.16 -15.99
C TYR A 140 6.26 6.83 -17.23
N ARG A 141 6.74 5.60 -17.34
CA ARG A 141 7.55 5.14 -18.47
C ARG A 141 6.79 5.26 -19.80
N ILE A 142 5.51 4.87 -19.82
CA ILE A 142 4.66 4.98 -21.02
C ILE A 142 4.48 6.44 -21.41
N ALA A 143 4.18 7.31 -20.44
CA ALA A 143 4.01 8.74 -20.68
C ALA A 143 5.28 9.38 -21.25
N CYS A 144 6.45 9.10 -20.67
CA CYS A 144 7.72 9.57 -21.18
C CYS A 144 8.01 9.08 -22.61
N ALA A 145 7.78 7.79 -22.88
CA ALA A 145 8.02 7.19 -24.19
C ALA A 145 7.08 7.77 -25.27
N HIS A 146 5.82 8.05 -24.90
CA HIS A 146 4.82 8.59 -25.82
C HIS A 146 5.02 10.08 -26.12
N THR A 147 5.37 10.87 -25.10
CA THR A 147 5.46 12.34 -25.23
C THR A 147 6.86 12.86 -25.49
N GLY A 148 7.90 12.10 -25.20
CA GLY A 148 9.29 12.55 -25.13
C GLY A 148 9.59 13.48 -23.94
N GLY A 149 8.59 13.80 -23.12
CA GLY A 149 8.72 14.63 -21.93
C GLY A 149 9.11 13.80 -20.69
N THR A 150 9.68 14.48 -19.69
CA THR A 150 10.09 13.86 -18.41
C THR A 150 9.50 14.59 -17.20
N GLY A 151 8.87 15.76 -17.40
CA GLY A 151 8.34 16.58 -16.32
C GLY A 151 6.99 16.07 -15.81
N PHE A 152 6.81 16.09 -14.48
CA PHE A 152 5.57 15.71 -13.81
C PHE A 152 5.15 16.74 -12.78
N ILE A 153 3.84 16.95 -12.66
CA ILE A 153 3.23 17.80 -11.63
C ILE A 153 2.48 16.87 -10.68
N VAL A 154 2.72 17.02 -9.39
CA VAL A 154 2.04 16.26 -8.33
C VAL A 154 1.55 17.22 -7.26
N THR A 155 0.59 16.80 -6.42
CA THR A 155 0.15 17.58 -5.27
C THR A 155 1.14 17.45 -4.12
N ASP A 156 1.22 18.46 -3.25
CA ASP A 156 2.18 18.57 -2.14
C ASP A 156 2.09 17.46 -1.08
N ASN A 157 0.94 16.80 -0.96
CA ASN A 157 0.72 15.68 -0.03
C ASN A 157 0.54 14.33 -0.75
N ALA A 158 0.90 14.24 -2.01
CA ALA A 158 0.71 13.03 -2.79
C ALA A 158 1.55 11.85 -2.28
N TYR A 159 0.96 10.65 -2.36
CA TYR A 159 1.65 9.38 -2.25
C TYR A 159 1.32 8.53 -3.48
N HIS A 160 2.32 8.23 -4.27
CA HIS A 160 2.17 7.44 -5.50
C HIS A 160 2.86 6.08 -5.45
N GLY A 161 3.67 5.83 -4.42
CA GLY A 161 4.37 4.56 -4.24
C GLY A 161 5.83 4.74 -3.80
N VAL A 162 6.55 3.62 -3.78
CA VAL A 162 7.90 3.50 -3.18
C VAL A 162 8.97 2.93 -4.13
N THR A 163 8.66 2.69 -5.41
CA THR A 163 9.73 2.42 -6.40
C THR A 163 10.61 3.66 -6.52
N HIS A 164 11.83 3.51 -6.98
CA HIS A 164 12.82 4.60 -6.99
C HIS A 164 12.28 5.89 -7.65
N THR A 165 11.72 5.78 -8.84
CA THR A 165 11.15 6.92 -9.58
C THR A 165 9.93 7.50 -8.86
N ILE A 166 9.01 6.65 -8.43
CA ILE A 166 7.73 7.05 -7.87
C ILE A 166 7.86 7.56 -6.43
N ALA A 167 8.86 7.12 -5.69
CA ALA A 167 9.22 7.72 -4.40
C ALA A 167 9.59 9.21 -4.57
N GLY A 168 10.35 9.55 -5.64
CA GLY A 168 10.64 10.94 -6.00
C GLY A 168 9.43 11.77 -6.45
N MET A 169 8.26 11.16 -6.64
CA MET A 169 6.96 11.80 -6.93
C MET A 169 6.00 11.76 -5.72
N SER A 170 6.47 11.30 -4.57
CA SER A 170 5.64 11.06 -3.37
C SER A 170 6.07 11.96 -2.20
N PRO A 171 5.73 13.27 -2.21
CA PRO A 171 6.15 14.22 -1.17
C PRO A 171 5.69 13.82 0.23
N SER A 172 4.61 13.05 0.37
CA SER A 172 4.15 12.52 1.67
C SER A 172 5.13 11.52 2.34
N LEU A 173 6.14 11.02 1.62
CA LEU A 173 7.22 10.21 2.22
C LEU A 173 8.12 11.03 3.14
N GLY A 174 8.02 12.35 3.08
CA GLY A 174 8.72 13.27 3.98
C GLY A 174 10.15 13.61 3.52
N THR A 175 10.83 14.38 4.35
CA THR A 175 12.14 14.98 4.03
C THR A 175 13.29 13.99 3.80
N GLY A 176 13.10 12.73 4.16
CA GLY A 176 14.07 11.66 3.90
C GLY A 176 14.12 11.17 2.45
N VAL A 177 13.13 11.58 1.62
CA VAL A 177 13.06 11.24 0.20
C VAL A 177 13.00 12.53 -0.59
N ALA A 178 14.07 12.82 -1.35
CA ALA A 178 14.11 13.99 -2.21
C ALA A 178 13.10 13.86 -3.36
N LEU A 179 12.46 14.97 -3.73
CA LEU A 179 11.68 15.04 -4.97
C LEU A 179 12.61 14.88 -6.17
N GLY A 180 12.13 14.23 -7.21
CA GLY A 180 12.86 14.11 -8.46
C GLY A 180 13.05 15.48 -9.12
N GLU A 181 14.19 15.70 -9.78
CA GLU A 181 14.52 16.98 -10.46
C GLU A 181 13.46 17.38 -11.50
N HIS A 182 12.77 16.41 -12.06
CA HIS A 182 11.71 16.58 -13.06
C HIS A 182 10.31 16.72 -12.46
N VAL A 183 10.17 16.69 -11.12
CA VAL A 183 8.89 16.82 -10.42
C VAL A 183 8.63 18.25 -9.98
N ARG A 184 7.39 18.70 -10.10
CA ARG A 184 6.87 19.98 -9.58
C ARG A 184 5.63 19.74 -8.73
N LEU A 185 5.49 20.56 -7.68
CA LEU A 185 4.31 20.60 -6.81
C LEU A 185 3.30 21.62 -7.33
#